data_d8d0d904c1cc4de2b62c5881e4a2f47c
#
_entry.id   d8d0d904c1cc4de2b62c5881e4a2f47c
#
_cell.length_a   1.000
_cell.length_b   1.000
_cell.length_c   1.000
_cell.angle_alpha   90.00
_cell.angle_beta   90.00
_cell.angle_gamma   90.00
#
_symmetry.space_group_name_H-M   'P 1'
#
loop_
_entity.id
_entity.type
_entity.pdbx_description
1 polymer ?
#
loop_
_entity_poly.entity_id
_entity_poly.type
_entity_poly.pdbx_seq_one_letter_code
_entity_poly.pdbx_strand_id
1 'polypeptide(L)'
;MTVALAALTPFRIEVPAAVLQDLAERLARARLPGAPAGAGWDYGIEPGYLRRLIDYWRTEYDWRAVEARLNRLPHFMASVGGYQVHVVYERGSGRAPLPLVLTHGWPGSFVEFEAVVGPLAHPERFGGRTEDAFDVIVPSLPGYGWSSPPPAPISPRDIARVWDALMTSTLGYDRYVAQGGDWGGLVTSWLGVDAAAHVAAIHLNIMGLRPHLGARRSMGPRRRGSPGPAPASRARPGTRRSRARSLRRWPTRSPTPRSASRHGSRRSSTAGAAPARTGRRSPWSRSSPM
;
A
#
# COMPACT_ATOMS: atom_id res chain seq x y z
N MET A 1 -11.83 -11.12 28.42
CA MET A 1 -13.00 -10.57 27.73
C MET A 1 -13.24 -11.41 26.48
N THR A 2 -14.40 -12.02 26.35
CA THR A 2 -14.78 -12.74 25.13
C THR A 2 -15.15 -11.70 24.10
N VAL A 3 -14.27 -11.46 23.11
CA VAL A 3 -14.57 -10.60 21.95
C VAL A 3 -15.87 -11.11 21.34
N ALA A 4 -16.83 -10.22 21.13
CA ALA A 4 -18.12 -10.59 20.56
C ALA A 4 -17.95 -10.95 19.07
N LEU A 5 -17.46 -12.16 18.80
CA LEU A 5 -17.49 -12.78 17.44
C LEU A 5 -18.91 -12.84 16.87
N ALA A 6 -19.93 -12.64 17.73
CA ALA A 6 -21.33 -12.55 17.33
C ALA A 6 -21.63 -11.41 16.34
N ALA A 7 -20.77 -10.42 16.24
CA ALA A 7 -20.91 -9.29 15.30
C ALA A 7 -20.22 -9.56 13.94
N LEU A 8 -19.49 -10.66 13.80
CA LEU A 8 -18.81 -11.07 12.57
C LEU A 8 -19.50 -12.26 11.92
N THR A 9 -19.77 -12.14 10.61
CA THR A 9 -20.30 -13.26 9.82
C THR A 9 -19.13 -13.95 9.12
N PRO A 10 -18.92 -15.28 9.30
CA PRO A 10 -17.89 -16.02 8.55
C PRO A 10 -18.05 -15.81 7.05
N PHE A 11 -16.92 -15.60 6.37
CA PHE A 11 -16.87 -15.38 4.94
C PHE A 11 -15.88 -16.34 4.30
N ARG A 12 -16.17 -16.77 3.08
CA ARG A 12 -15.27 -17.59 2.27
C ARG A 12 -15.13 -16.96 0.89
N ILE A 13 -13.90 -16.89 0.42
CA ILE A 13 -13.62 -16.46 -0.96
C ILE A 13 -14.06 -17.56 -1.90
N GLU A 14 -15.00 -17.24 -2.79
CA GLU A 14 -15.52 -18.15 -3.82
C GLU A 14 -15.87 -17.35 -5.07
N VAL A 15 -14.86 -17.14 -5.95
CA VAL A 15 -15.04 -16.37 -7.16
C VAL A 15 -15.78 -17.23 -8.20
N PRO A 16 -16.94 -16.78 -8.72
CA PRO A 16 -17.70 -17.53 -9.72
C PRO A 16 -16.87 -17.85 -10.96
N ALA A 17 -17.04 -19.04 -11.52
CA ALA A 17 -16.30 -19.47 -12.73
C ALA A 17 -16.50 -18.50 -13.91
N ALA A 18 -17.70 -17.94 -14.06
CA ALA A 18 -18.00 -16.96 -15.09
C ALA A 18 -17.14 -15.67 -15.00
N VAL A 19 -16.80 -15.24 -13.77
CA VAL A 19 -15.90 -14.07 -13.56
C VAL A 19 -14.48 -14.40 -14.00
N LEU A 20 -14.01 -15.60 -13.72
CA LEU A 20 -12.68 -16.05 -14.15
C LEU A 20 -12.61 -16.23 -15.67
N GLN A 21 -13.70 -16.70 -16.30
CA GLN A 21 -13.81 -16.79 -17.74
C GLN A 21 -13.79 -15.40 -18.39
N ASP A 22 -14.58 -14.46 -17.90
CA ASP A 22 -14.56 -13.06 -18.38
C ASP A 22 -13.17 -12.44 -18.28
N LEU A 23 -12.45 -12.68 -17.16
CA LEU A 23 -11.06 -12.25 -17.00
C LEU A 23 -10.15 -12.87 -18.08
N ALA A 24 -10.23 -14.18 -18.31
CA ALA A 24 -9.43 -14.85 -19.32
C ALA A 24 -9.68 -14.31 -20.74
N GLU A 25 -10.95 -14.03 -21.07
CA GLU A 25 -11.32 -13.41 -22.35
C GLU A 25 -10.78 -11.98 -22.50
N ARG A 26 -10.84 -11.17 -21.44
CA ARG A 26 -10.27 -9.81 -21.45
C ARG A 26 -8.76 -9.83 -21.62
N LEU A 27 -8.06 -10.73 -20.93
CA LEU A 27 -6.62 -10.92 -21.08
C LEU A 27 -6.25 -11.34 -22.51
N ALA A 28 -7.03 -12.24 -23.13
CA ALA A 28 -6.81 -12.66 -24.52
C ALA A 28 -6.97 -11.52 -25.53
N ARG A 29 -7.81 -10.53 -25.23
CA ARG A 29 -8.08 -9.36 -26.08
C ARG A 29 -7.35 -8.08 -25.62
N ALA A 30 -6.40 -8.19 -24.68
CA ALA A 30 -5.69 -7.05 -24.14
C ALA A 30 -4.90 -6.29 -25.21
N ARG A 31 -5.11 -4.99 -25.29
CA ARG A 31 -4.36 -4.08 -26.15
C ARG A 31 -3.30 -3.38 -25.32
N LEU A 32 -2.04 -3.74 -25.57
CA LEU A 32 -0.91 -3.18 -24.84
C LEU A 32 -0.48 -1.85 -25.45
N PRO A 33 -0.05 -0.88 -24.63
CA PRO A 33 0.53 0.36 -25.12
C PRO A 33 1.83 0.07 -25.89
N GLY A 34 2.13 0.90 -26.88
CA GLY A 34 3.44 0.92 -27.52
C GLY A 34 4.48 1.62 -26.64
N ALA A 35 5.75 1.40 -26.98
CA ALA A 35 6.87 2.15 -26.41
C ALA A 35 7.80 2.63 -27.54
N PRO A 36 8.60 3.69 -27.33
CA PRO A 36 9.61 4.09 -28.28
C PRO A 36 10.59 2.95 -28.58
N ALA A 37 11.08 2.88 -29.82
CA ALA A 37 12.05 1.87 -30.20
C ALA A 37 13.32 1.94 -29.33
N GLY A 38 13.76 0.82 -28.80
CA GLY A 38 14.95 0.76 -27.96
C GLY A 38 14.79 1.29 -26.52
N ALA A 39 13.57 1.67 -26.12
CA ALA A 39 13.32 2.27 -24.79
C ALA A 39 13.58 1.29 -23.62
N GLY A 40 13.44 -0.02 -23.82
CA GLY A 40 13.60 -1.01 -22.75
C GLY A 40 12.71 -0.68 -21.55
N TRP A 41 13.33 -0.50 -20.37
CA TRP A 41 12.67 -0.15 -19.12
C TRP A 41 12.71 1.35 -18.78
N ASP A 42 13.31 2.20 -19.64
CA ASP A 42 13.55 3.63 -19.31
C ASP A 42 12.26 4.44 -19.17
N TYR A 43 11.18 4.00 -19.80
CA TYR A 43 9.87 4.66 -19.78
C TYR A 43 8.81 3.90 -18.98
N GLY A 44 9.19 2.89 -18.24
CA GLY A 44 8.30 2.03 -17.46
C GLY A 44 8.45 0.56 -17.81
N ILE A 45 7.35 -0.20 -17.72
CA ILE A 45 7.39 -1.64 -17.97
C ILE A 45 7.72 -1.95 -19.46
N GLU A 46 8.71 -2.82 -19.70
CA GLU A 46 9.10 -3.25 -21.04
C GLU A 46 7.94 -4.03 -21.70
N PRO A 47 7.52 -3.67 -22.93
CA PRO A 47 6.33 -4.27 -23.56
C PRO A 47 6.38 -5.78 -23.75
N GLY A 48 7.56 -6.34 -24.04
CA GLY A 48 7.74 -7.78 -24.18
C GLY A 48 7.59 -8.51 -22.84
N TYR A 49 8.10 -7.92 -21.75
CA TYR A 49 7.87 -8.43 -20.40
C TYR A 49 6.37 -8.41 -20.04
N LEU A 50 5.70 -7.29 -20.29
CA LEU A 50 4.25 -7.17 -20.01
C LEU A 50 3.44 -8.21 -20.79
N ARG A 51 3.81 -8.48 -22.05
CA ARG A 51 3.18 -9.52 -22.87
C ARG A 51 3.35 -10.90 -22.24
N ARG A 52 4.58 -11.27 -21.85
CA ARG A 52 4.85 -12.54 -21.15
C ARG A 52 4.09 -12.66 -19.81
N LEU A 53 3.96 -11.57 -19.07
CA LEU A 53 3.21 -11.55 -17.80
C LEU A 53 1.72 -11.82 -18.04
N ILE A 54 1.12 -11.21 -19.07
CA ILE A 54 -0.28 -11.44 -19.44
C ILE A 54 -0.48 -12.88 -19.94
N ASP A 55 0.45 -13.41 -20.75
CA ASP A 55 0.37 -14.79 -21.21
C ASP A 55 0.46 -15.77 -20.04
N TYR A 56 1.40 -15.56 -19.10
CA TYR A 56 1.47 -16.35 -17.86
C TYR A 56 0.16 -16.26 -17.06
N TRP A 57 -0.38 -15.07 -16.88
CA TRP A 57 -1.62 -14.88 -16.13
C TRP A 57 -2.80 -15.62 -16.78
N ARG A 58 -2.85 -15.62 -18.09
CA ARG A 58 -3.91 -16.27 -18.86
C ARG A 58 -3.81 -17.80 -18.90
N THR A 59 -2.58 -18.35 -18.94
CA THR A 59 -2.35 -19.77 -19.26
C THR A 59 -1.80 -20.62 -18.12
N GLU A 60 -1.12 -20.01 -17.15
CA GLU A 60 -0.39 -20.72 -16.11
C GLU A 60 -0.82 -20.34 -14.69
N TYR A 61 -1.40 -19.16 -14.50
CA TYR A 61 -1.80 -18.69 -13.18
C TYR A 61 -3.07 -19.40 -12.69
N ASP A 62 -2.91 -20.25 -11.68
CA ASP A 62 -4.02 -20.98 -11.06
C ASP A 62 -4.67 -20.18 -9.94
N TRP A 63 -5.76 -19.46 -10.29
CA TRP A 63 -6.55 -18.74 -9.29
C TRP A 63 -7.13 -19.67 -8.23
N ARG A 64 -7.56 -20.88 -8.56
CA ARG A 64 -8.18 -21.79 -7.58
C ARG A 64 -7.18 -22.23 -6.51
N ALA A 65 -5.92 -22.45 -6.87
CA ALA A 65 -4.86 -22.71 -5.90
C ALA A 65 -4.62 -21.49 -4.99
N VAL A 66 -4.64 -20.27 -5.54
CA VAL A 66 -4.51 -19.02 -4.78
C VAL A 66 -5.71 -18.81 -3.85
N GLU A 67 -6.94 -18.98 -4.36
CA GLU A 67 -8.17 -18.89 -3.58
C GLU A 67 -8.19 -19.89 -2.40
N ALA A 68 -7.80 -21.13 -2.64
CA ALA A 68 -7.67 -22.15 -1.59
C ALA A 68 -6.60 -21.75 -0.55
N ARG A 69 -5.48 -21.15 -0.98
CA ARG A 69 -4.44 -20.65 -0.09
C ARG A 69 -4.94 -19.49 0.77
N LEU A 70 -5.59 -18.49 0.17
CA LEU A 70 -6.15 -17.34 0.89
C LEU A 70 -7.22 -17.76 1.89
N ASN A 71 -8.07 -18.74 1.54
CA ASN A 71 -9.09 -19.29 2.42
C ASN A 71 -8.54 -20.08 3.64
N ARG A 72 -7.23 -20.20 3.80
CA ARG A 72 -6.62 -20.67 5.05
C ARG A 72 -6.61 -19.61 6.14
N LEU A 73 -6.73 -18.33 5.76
CA LEU A 73 -6.94 -17.24 6.70
C LEU A 73 -8.42 -17.20 7.13
N PRO A 74 -8.72 -16.84 8.37
CA PRO A 74 -10.10 -16.70 8.83
C PRO A 74 -10.70 -15.38 8.35
N HIS A 75 -11.61 -15.49 7.37
CA HIS A 75 -12.30 -14.36 6.76
C HIS A 75 -13.67 -14.15 7.36
N PHE A 76 -14.05 -12.87 7.50
CA PHE A 76 -15.34 -12.45 8.02
C PHE A 76 -15.87 -11.22 7.29
N MET A 77 -17.19 -11.01 7.40
CA MET A 77 -17.84 -9.74 7.08
C MET A 77 -18.31 -9.07 8.37
N ALA A 78 -18.05 -7.79 8.49
CA ALA A 78 -18.49 -6.94 9.59
C ALA A 78 -19.37 -5.81 9.08
N SER A 79 -20.50 -5.54 9.76
CA SER A 79 -21.34 -4.36 9.51
C SER A 79 -20.86 -3.23 10.41
N VAL A 80 -20.26 -2.18 9.85
CA VAL A 80 -19.67 -1.08 10.61
C VAL A 80 -20.06 0.25 9.99
N GLY A 81 -20.78 1.10 10.73
CA GLY A 81 -21.11 2.45 10.27
C GLY A 81 -21.84 2.51 8.90
N GLY A 82 -22.63 1.50 8.59
CA GLY A 82 -23.34 1.39 7.31
C GLY A 82 -22.53 0.72 6.18
N TYR A 83 -21.29 0.30 6.45
CA TYR A 83 -20.44 -0.44 5.51
C TYR A 83 -20.46 -1.94 5.80
N GLN A 84 -20.39 -2.74 4.75
CA GLN A 84 -20.03 -4.15 4.85
C GLN A 84 -18.51 -4.24 4.64
N VAL A 85 -17.78 -4.54 5.69
CA VAL A 85 -16.32 -4.58 5.70
C VAL A 85 -15.85 -6.03 5.73
N HIS A 86 -15.10 -6.43 4.71
CA HIS A 86 -14.38 -7.70 4.72
C HIS A 86 -13.17 -7.58 5.65
N VAL A 87 -12.99 -8.57 6.53
CA VAL A 87 -11.94 -8.60 7.55
C VAL A 87 -11.29 -9.96 7.60
N VAL A 88 -9.96 -10.04 7.57
CA VAL A 88 -9.24 -11.19 8.10
C VAL A 88 -9.04 -10.93 9.59
N TYR A 89 -9.47 -11.88 10.43
CA TYR A 89 -9.31 -11.78 11.87
C TYR A 89 -8.70 -13.06 12.43
N GLU A 90 -7.41 -13.02 12.74
CA GLU A 90 -6.67 -14.10 13.36
C GLU A 90 -6.43 -13.80 14.83
N ARG A 91 -6.95 -14.68 15.68
CA ARG A 91 -6.78 -14.53 17.13
C ARG A 91 -5.39 -14.97 17.57
N GLY A 92 -4.74 -14.15 18.38
CA GLY A 92 -3.44 -14.44 18.94
C GLY A 92 -3.45 -15.61 19.94
N SER A 93 -2.36 -16.38 19.97
CA SER A 93 -2.18 -17.52 20.88
C SER A 93 -1.94 -17.11 22.34
N GLY A 94 -1.62 -15.84 22.60
CA GLY A 94 -1.36 -15.34 23.93
C GLY A 94 -2.59 -15.32 24.83
N ARG A 95 -2.38 -15.27 26.16
CA ARG A 95 -3.47 -15.17 27.14
C ARG A 95 -4.28 -13.87 27.02
N ALA A 96 -3.60 -12.77 26.64
CA ALA A 96 -4.19 -11.46 26.44
C ALA A 96 -3.47 -10.75 25.29
N PRO A 97 -3.64 -11.23 24.03
CA PRO A 97 -2.95 -10.66 22.88
C PRO A 97 -3.38 -9.22 22.67
N LEU A 98 -2.42 -8.35 22.33
CA LEU A 98 -2.71 -6.96 22.02
C LEU A 98 -3.40 -6.87 20.65
N PRO A 99 -4.56 -6.19 20.53
CA PRO A 99 -5.22 -6.06 19.24
C PRO A 99 -4.42 -5.17 18.29
N LEU A 100 -4.27 -5.62 17.04
CA LEU A 100 -3.51 -4.94 15.99
C LEU A 100 -4.33 -4.85 14.70
N VAL A 101 -4.67 -3.64 14.27
CA VAL A 101 -5.26 -3.41 12.96
C VAL A 101 -4.19 -3.08 11.93
N LEU A 102 -4.17 -3.86 10.82
CA LEU A 102 -3.27 -3.69 9.68
C LEU A 102 -4.05 -3.15 8.48
N THR A 103 -3.67 -2.00 7.98
CA THR A 103 -4.38 -1.34 6.87
C THR A 103 -3.49 -1.29 5.63
N HIS A 104 -3.96 -1.93 4.55
CA HIS A 104 -3.29 -1.94 3.24
C HIS A 104 -3.46 -0.61 2.49
N GLY A 105 -2.86 -0.50 1.31
CA GLY A 105 -2.93 0.67 0.44
C GLY A 105 -3.39 0.39 -0.98
N TRP A 106 -3.18 1.34 -1.86
CA TRP A 106 -3.47 1.22 -3.29
C TRP A 106 -2.16 0.96 -4.08
N PRO A 107 -2.17 0.06 -5.05
CA PRO A 107 -3.28 -0.76 -5.57
C PRO A 107 -3.40 -2.14 -4.88
N GLY A 108 -2.91 -2.24 -3.65
CA GLY A 108 -2.84 -3.48 -2.90
C GLY A 108 -4.17 -3.96 -2.30
N SER A 109 -4.06 -4.90 -1.37
CA SER A 109 -5.19 -5.51 -0.67
C SER A 109 -4.72 -6.15 0.64
N PHE A 110 -5.63 -6.78 1.38
CA PHE A 110 -5.30 -7.57 2.57
C PHE A 110 -4.21 -8.64 2.32
N VAL A 111 -4.04 -9.07 1.07
CA VAL A 111 -3.02 -10.07 0.67
C VAL A 111 -1.59 -9.59 0.97
N GLU A 112 -1.35 -8.28 1.08
CA GLU A 112 -0.05 -7.74 1.51
C GLU A 112 0.40 -8.28 2.87
N PHE A 113 -0.56 -8.64 3.72
CA PHE A 113 -0.30 -9.11 5.08
C PHE A 113 -0.33 -10.63 5.23
N GLU A 114 -0.62 -11.40 4.16
CA GLU A 114 -0.75 -12.87 4.22
C GLU A 114 0.44 -13.53 4.94
N ALA A 115 1.66 -13.08 4.64
CA ALA A 115 2.88 -13.66 5.20
C ALA A 115 3.16 -13.26 6.67
N VAL A 116 2.50 -12.23 7.19
CA VAL A 116 2.77 -11.70 8.53
C VAL A 116 1.66 -11.99 9.54
N VAL A 117 0.45 -12.32 9.09
CA VAL A 117 -0.67 -12.65 9.99
C VAL A 117 -0.30 -13.78 10.95
N GLY A 118 0.20 -14.90 10.42
CA GLY A 118 0.62 -16.05 11.23
C GLY A 118 1.72 -15.72 12.24
N PRO A 119 2.86 -15.15 11.81
CA PRO A 119 3.94 -14.75 12.71
C PRO A 119 3.53 -13.77 13.82
N LEU A 120 2.61 -12.85 13.52
CA LEU A 120 2.13 -11.88 14.51
C LEU A 120 1.12 -12.50 15.48
N ALA A 121 0.24 -13.38 15.01
CA ALA A 121 -0.77 -14.02 15.86
C ALA A 121 -0.20 -15.19 16.68
N HIS A 122 0.76 -15.92 16.12
CA HIS A 122 1.32 -17.15 16.70
C HIS A 122 2.85 -17.14 16.67
N PRO A 123 3.51 -16.15 17.31
CA PRO A 123 4.96 -15.97 17.22
C PRO A 123 5.75 -17.19 17.68
N GLU A 124 5.22 -17.99 18.60
CA GLU A 124 5.88 -19.21 19.11
C GLU A 124 6.09 -20.28 18.01
N ARG A 125 5.29 -20.26 16.95
CA ARG A 125 5.46 -21.14 15.78
C ARG A 125 6.58 -20.71 14.85
N PHE A 126 7.11 -19.49 15.08
CA PHE A 126 8.13 -18.84 14.25
C PHE A 126 9.37 -18.44 15.04
N GLY A 127 9.57 -19.04 16.23
CA GLY A 127 10.73 -18.79 17.09
C GLY A 127 10.62 -17.59 18.03
N GLY A 128 9.44 -16.94 18.09
CA GLY A 128 9.11 -15.90 19.06
C GLY A 128 8.49 -16.45 20.35
N ARG A 129 7.90 -15.57 21.14
CA ARG A 129 7.26 -15.95 22.41
C ARG A 129 5.77 -15.71 22.34
N THR A 130 4.98 -16.55 22.99
CA THR A 130 3.52 -16.45 23.05
C THR A 130 3.03 -15.11 23.63
N GLU A 131 3.82 -14.50 24.54
CA GLU A 131 3.50 -13.21 25.16
C GLU A 131 3.56 -12.04 24.17
N ASP A 132 4.25 -12.22 23.04
CA ASP A 132 4.38 -11.22 21.98
C ASP A 132 3.26 -11.32 20.92
N ALA A 133 2.28 -12.21 21.12
CA ALA A 133 1.18 -12.44 20.19
C ALA A 133 0.22 -11.25 20.10
N PHE A 134 -0.31 -11.02 18.88
CA PHE A 134 -1.36 -10.05 18.60
C PHE A 134 -2.65 -10.74 18.18
N ASP A 135 -3.80 -10.17 18.56
CA ASP A 135 -5.02 -10.38 17.80
C ASP A 135 -4.89 -9.55 16.52
N VAL A 136 -4.80 -10.20 15.35
CA VAL A 136 -4.51 -9.53 14.08
C VAL A 136 -5.78 -9.29 13.29
N ILE A 137 -6.08 -8.04 13.02
CA ILE A 137 -7.26 -7.59 12.28
C ILE A 137 -6.82 -6.91 11.00
N VAL A 138 -7.22 -7.46 9.83
CA VAL A 138 -6.85 -6.94 8.52
C VAL A 138 -8.11 -6.59 7.73
N PRO A 139 -8.68 -5.41 7.90
CA PRO A 139 -9.84 -4.99 7.14
C PRO A 139 -9.44 -4.61 5.69
N SER A 140 -10.26 -5.00 4.73
CA SER A 140 -10.19 -4.46 3.37
C SER A 140 -10.77 -3.06 3.33
N LEU A 141 -10.06 -2.11 2.72
CA LEU A 141 -10.54 -0.74 2.53
C LEU A 141 -11.91 -0.74 1.81
N PRO A 142 -12.80 0.23 2.09
CA PRO A 142 -14.07 0.36 1.37
C PRO A 142 -13.88 0.37 -0.15
N GLY A 143 -14.57 -0.52 -0.86
CA GLY A 143 -14.42 -0.71 -2.31
C GLY A 143 -13.24 -1.60 -2.73
N TYR A 144 -12.49 -2.16 -1.79
CA TYR A 144 -11.39 -3.12 -2.04
C TYR A 144 -11.78 -4.51 -1.56
N GLY A 145 -11.18 -5.52 -2.19
CA GLY A 145 -11.44 -6.92 -1.86
C GLY A 145 -12.93 -7.22 -1.90
N TRP A 146 -13.51 -7.63 -0.78
CA TRP A 146 -14.94 -7.91 -0.64
C TRP A 146 -15.68 -6.91 0.26
N SER A 147 -15.03 -5.81 0.62
CA SER A 147 -15.72 -4.68 1.27
C SER A 147 -16.63 -3.97 0.29
N SER A 148 -17.81 -3.54 0.76
CA SER A 148 -18.74 -2.78 -0.08
C SER A 148 -18.10 -1.45 -0.54
N PRO A 149 -18.42 -1.00 -1.78
CA PRO A 149 -18.04 0.34 -2.19
C PRO A 149 -18.70 1.38 -1.27
N PRO A 150 -18.02 2.50 -1.00
CA PRO A 150 -18.59 3.57 -0.19
C PRO A 150 -19.76 4.21 -0.94
N PRO A 151 -20.88 4.56 -0.25
CA PRO A 151 -22.06 5.16 -0.89
C PRO A 151 -21.82 6.60 -1.36
N ALA A 152 -20.75 7.23 -0.87
CA ALA A 152 -20.31 8.59 -1.21
C ALA A 152 -18.78 8.67 -1.16
N PRO A 153 -18.14 9.73 -1.70
CA PRO A 153 -16.72 9.94 -1.55
C PRO A 153 -16.29 9.85 -0.09
N ILE A 154 -15.26 9.06 0.20
CA ILE A 154 -14.76 8.80 1.54
C ILE A 154 -13.30 9.23 1.65
N SER A 155 -12.94 9.90 2.74
CA SER A 155 -11.57 10.30 3.04
C SER A 155 -10.85 9.27 3.93
N PRO A 156 -9.50 9.28 3.98
CA PRO A 156 -8.75 8.44 4.94
C PRO A 156 -9.17 8.69 6.40
N ARG A 157 -9.58 9.92 6.74
CA ARG A 157 -10.07 10.25 8.07
C ARG A 157 -11.42 9.58 8.38
N ASP A 158 -12.31 9.49 7.38
CA ASP A 158 -13.59 8.82 7.56
C ASP A 158 -13.39 7.30 7.69
N ILE A 159 -12.45 6.72 6.92
CA ILE A 159 -12.06 5.31 7.06
C ILE A 159 -11.48 5.05 8.46
N ALA A 160 -10.67 5.96 8.99
CA ALA A 160 -10.16 5.84 10.36
C ALA A 160 -11.29 5.76 11.41
N ARG A 161 -12.36 6.54 11.25
CA ARG A 161 -13.54 6.43 12.12
C ARG A 161 -14.25 5.09 12.00
N VAL A 162 -14.33 4.55 10.78
CA VAL A 162 -14.91 3.20 10.56
C VAL A 162 -14.02 2.14 11.21
N TRP A 163 -12.68 2.25 11.13
CA TRP A 163 -11.76 1.31 11.78
C TRP A 163 -11.81 1.41 13.30
N ASP A 164 -11.89 2.61 13.85
CA ASP A 164 -12.07 2.77 15.31
C ASP A 164 -13.38 2.14 15.78
N ALA A 165 -14.49 2.34 15.08
CA ALA A 165 -15.76 1.70 15.35
C ALA A 165 -15.71 0.16 15.17
N LEU A 166 -14.98 -0.35 14.18
CA LEU A 166 -14.73 -1.78 14.01
C LEU A 166 -14.02 -2.35 15.24
N MET A 167 -12.94 -1.70 15.69
CA MET A 167 -12.13 -2.18 16.81
C MET A 167 -12.87 -2.07 18.13
N THR A 168 -13.53 -0.95 18.39
CA THR A 168 -14.16 -0.67 19.70
C THR A 168 -15.59 -1.20 19.77
N SER A 169 -16.47 -0.75 18.87
CA SER A 169 -17.91 -1.03 18.97
C SER A 169 -18.26 -2.44 18.46
N THR A 170 -17.57 -2.92 17.42
CA THR A 170 -17.88 -4.23 16.81
C THR A 170 -17.10 -5.35 17.50
N LEU A 171 -15.78 -5.18 17.68
CA LEU A 171 -14.90 -6.21 18.25
C LEU A 171 -14.72 -6.08 19.77
N GLY A 172 -15.13 -4.96 20.39
CA GLY A 172 -15.14 -4.76 21.83
C GLY A 172 -13.76 -4.53 22.45
N TYR A 173 -12.80 -4.01 21.70
CA TYR A 173 -11.48 -3.68 22.22
C TYR A 173 -11.45 -2.26 22.78
N ASP A 174 -11.10 -2.11 24.05
CA ASP A 174 -10.92 -0.79 24.68
C ASP A 174 -9.68 -0.07 24.13
N ARG A 175 -8.64 -0.83 23.81
CA ARG A 175 -7.37 -0.32 23.28
C ARG A 175 -6.78 -1.25 22.22
N TYR A 176 -6.14 -0.65 21.22
CA TYR A 176 -5.50 -1.38 20.12
C TYR A 176 -4.28 -0.62 19.59
N VAL A 177 -3.45 -1.29 18.80
CA VAL A 177 -2.38 -0.69 18.00
C VAL A 177 -2.77 -0.71 16.52
N ALA A 178 -2.24 0.23 15.74
CA ALA A 178 -2.56 0.35 14.32
C ALA A 178 -1.29 0.44 13.47
N GLN A 179 -1.31 -0.24 12.33
CA GLN A 179 -0.23 -0.20 11.35
C GLN A 179 -0.80 0.09 9.97
N GLY A 180 -0.04 0.85 9.15
CA GLY A 180 -0.37 1.07 7.76
C GLY A 180 0.75 1.68 6.94
N GLY A 181 0.68 1.41 5.63
CA GLY A 181 1.50 2.02 4.60
C GLY A 181 0.62 2.60 3.51
N ASP A 182 1.12 3.49 2.67
CA ASP A 182 0.37 4.15 1.60
C ASP A 182 -0.96 4.77 2.11
N TRP A 183 -2.13 4.42 1.53
CA TRP A 183 -3.45 4.82 2.07
C TRP A 183 -3.65 4.37 3.51
N GLY A 184 -3.19 3.14 3.85
CA GLY A 184 -3.22 2.65 5.22
C GLY A 184 -2.41 3.51 6.17
N GLY A 185 -1.29 4.12 5.71
CA GLY A 185 -0.52 5.08 6.51
C GLY A 185 -1.29 6.37 6.80
N LEU A 186 -2.09 6.86 5.84
CA LEU A 186 -2.98 8.00 6.05
C LEU A 186 -4.08 7.67 7.08
N VAL A 187 -4.73 6.51 6.92
CA VAL A 187 -5.77 6.03 7.86
C VAL A 187 -5.19 5.86 9.26
N THR A 188 -4.05 5.18 9.39
CA THR A 188 -3.37 4.95 10.68
C THR A 188 -2.95 6.26 11.35
N SER A 189 -2.49 7.24 10.57
CA SER A 189 -2.17 8.58 11.08
C SER A 189 -3.40 9.26 11.66
N TRP A 190 -4.56 9.17 11.00
CA TRP A 190 -5.82 9.74 11.51
C TRP A 190 -6.36 8.98 12.74
N LEU A 191 -6.15 7.66 12.83
CA LEU A 191 -6.43 6.89 14.04
C LEU A 191 -5.65 7.43 15.23
N GLY A 192 -4.34 7.69 15.06
CA GLY A 192 -3.50 8.28 16.10
C GLY A 192 -3.92 9.68 16.52
N VAL A 193 -4.59 10.45 15.64
CA VAL A 193 -5.05 11.82 15.92
C VAL A 193 -6.44 11.82 16.54
N ASP A 194 -7.41 11.15 15.90
CA ASP A 194 -8.83 11.26 16.24
C ASP A 194 -9.27 10.22 17.32
N ALA A 195 -8.57 9.07 17.39
CA ALA A 195 -8.90 7.95 18.27
C ALA A 195 -7.81 7.70 19.35
N ALA A 196 -7.08 8.74 19.76
CA ALA A 196 -5.96 8.63 20.71
C ALA A 196 -6.35 8.01 22.06
N ALA A 197 -7.63 8.05 22.44
CA ALA A 197 -8.13 7.37 23.66
C ALA A 197 -8.05 5.84 23.54
N HIS A 198 -8.22 5.29 22.32
CA HIS A 198 -8.25 3.86 22.05
C HIS A 198 -6.93 3.37 21.46
N VAL A 199 -6.22 4.21 20.70
CA VAL A 199 -4.98 3.83 20.00
C VAL A 199 -3.79 3.92 20.94
N ALA A 200 -3.21 2.77 21.30
CA ALA A 200 -2.05 2.69 22.19
C ALA A 200 -0.73 3.07 21.48
N ALA A 201 -0.58 2.72 20.22
CA ALA A 201 0.57 3.05 19.38
C ALA A 201 0.22 2.95 17.89
N ILE A 202 1.00 3.62 17.06
CA ILE A 202 0.92 3.50 15.61
C ILE A 202 2.28 3.13 15.02
N HIS A 203 2.26 2.33 13.94
CA HIS A 203 3.42 2.02 13.11
C HIS A 203 3.15 2.42 11.66
N LEU A 204 4.07 3.13 11.02
CA LEU A 204 3.90 3.66 9.67
C LEU A 204 5.07 3.25 8.79
N ASN A 205 4.78 2.60 7.65
CA ASN A 205 5.78 2.35 6.62
C ASN A 205 6.05 3.61 5.79
N ILE A 206 5.02 4.50 5.70
CA ILE A 206 5.13 5.80 5.06
C ILE A 206 4.34 6.83 5.88
N MET A 207 4.92 8.00 6.08
CA MET A 207 4.23 9.11 6.75
C MET A 207 3.35 9.84 5.73
N GLY A 208 2.04 9.52 5.74
CA GLY A 208 1.06 10.12 4.83
C GLY A 208 0.65 11.55 5.18
N LEU A 209 0.68 11.91 6.47
CA LEU A 209 0.42 13.28 6.92
C LEU A 209 1.73 14.05 6.94
N ARG A 210 1.94 14.93 5.96
CA ARG A 210 2.99 15.94 6.07
C ARG A 210 2.49 17.03 7.01
N PRO A 211 3.18 17.35 8.12
CA PRO A 211 2.88 18.55 8.85
C PRO A 211 2.99 19.70 7.85
N HIS A 212 1.93 20.47 7.68
CA HIS A 212 2.02 21.71 6.92
C HIS A 212 3.01 22.60 7.68
N LEU A 213 4.24 22.71 7.17
CA LEU A 213 5.22 23.70 7.57
C LEU A 213 4.74 25.12 7.20
N GLY A 214 3.47 25.40 7.43
CA GLY A 214 2.76 26.60 7.05
C GLY A 214 1.40 26.71 7.70
N ALA A 215 1.13 25.99 8.80
CA ALA A 215 0.04 26.37 9.67
C ALA A 215 0.31 27.82 10.11
N ARG A 216 -0.25 28.77 9.37
CA ARG A 216 -0.31 30.14 9.82
C ARG A 216 -0.80 30.07 11.26
N ARG A 217 0.03 30.51 12.21
CA ARG A 217 -0.46 30.87 13.53
C ARG A 217 -1.74 31.64 13.26
N SER A 218 -2.88 31.14 13.76
CA SER A 218 -4.10 31.92 13.81
C SER A 218 -3.73 33.18 14.57
N MET A 219 -3.46 34.25 13.83
CA MET A 219 -3.34 35.57 14.45
C MET A 219 -4.71 35.82 15.04
N GLY A 220 -4.77 35.86 16.37
CA GLY A 220 -5.95 36.26 17.11
C GLY A 220 -6.52 37.55 16.52
N PRO A 221 -7.78 37.88 16.79
CA PRO A 221 -8.47 38.98 16.15
C PRO A 221 -7.62 40.27 16.25
N ARG A 222 -7.20 40.77 15.09
CA ARG A 222 -6.53 42.06 15.00
C ARG A 222 -7.49 43.09 15.64
N ARG A 223 -7.11 43.66 16.77
CA ARG A 223 -7.78 44.84 17.27
C ARG A 223 -7.77 45.85 16.11
N ARG A 224 -8.96 46.28 15.69
CA ARG A 224 -9.14 47.38 14.74
C ARG A 224 -8.55 48.63 15.40
N GLY A 225 -7.36 49.02 14.94
CA GLY A 225 -6.84 50.34 15.19
C GLY A 225 -7.68 51.35 14.43
N SER A 226 -8.07 52.42 15.10
CA SER A 226 -8.79 53.55 14.54
C SER A 226 -8.14 54.09 13.26
N PRO A 227 -8.90 54.53 12.24
CA PRO A 227 -8.32 55.05 11.01
C PRO A 227 -7.62 56.41 11.28
N GLY A 228 -6.33 56.45 11.08
CA GLY A 228 -5.58 57.68 10.99
C GLY A 228 -5.85 58.41 9.68
N PRO A 229 -5.63 59.75 9.60
CA PRO A 229 -6.04 60.56 8.47
C PRO A 229 -5.29 60.19 7.19
N ALA A 230 -6.00 60.27 6.05
CA ALA A 230 -5.52 59.99 4.73
C ALA A 230 -4.43 60.99 4.25
N PRO A 231 -3.32 60.55 3.65
CA PRO A 231 -2.45 61.48 2.98
C PRO A 231 -2.95 61.78 1.57
N ALA A 232 -2.84 63.08 1.21
CA ALA A 232 -3.28 63.69 -0.01
C ALA A 232 -2.65 63.10 -1.29
N SER A 233 -3.46 63.06 -2.33
CA SER A 233 -3.13 62.71 -3.70
C SER A 233 -1.96 63.51 -4.29
N ARG A 234 -0.98 62.82 -4.86
CA ARG A 234 -0.14 63.36 -5.93
C ARG A 234 -0.09 62.40 -7.08
N ALA A 235 -0.76 62.76 -8.14
CA ALA A 235 -0.65 62.15 -9.46
C ALA A 235 0.73 62.45 -10.06
N ARG A 236 1.33 61.48 -10.72
CA ARG A 236 2.31 61.70 -11.81
C ARG A 236 2.24 60.53 -12.82
N PRO A 237 2.35 60.85 -14.11
CA PRO A 237 2.16 59.91 -15.19
C PRO A 237 3.48 59.32 -15.72
N GLY A 238 3.38 58.18 -16.38
CA GLY A 238 4.26 57.80 -17.51
C GLY A 238 5.37 56.83 -17.19
N THR A 239 5.30 55.73 -17.75
CA THR A 239 6.07 55.13 -18.84
C THR A 239 6.20 53.59 -18.69
N ARG A 240 5.73 52.93 -19.73
CA ARG A 240 6.00 51.54 -20.11
C ARG A 240 7.50 51.19 -19.97
N ARG A 241 7.78 50.04 -19.41
CA ARG A 241 8.78 49.11 -19.98
C ARG A 241 8.56 47.70 -19.47
N SER A 242 8.23 46.82 -20.41
CA SER A 242 8.32 45.38 -20.36
C SER A 242 9.73 44.94 -19.95
N ARG A 243 9.82 44.05 -18.94
CA ARG A 243 11.00 43.20 -18.79
C ARG A 243 10.53 41.75 -18.57
N ALA A 244 10.66 40.98 -19.64
CA ALA A 244 10.72 39.55 -19.59
C ALA A 244 11.88 39.14 -18.65
N ARG A 245 11.59 38.35 -17.61
CA ARG A 245 12.61 37.66 -16.83
C ARG A 245 12.79 36.26 -17.37
N SER A 246 13.96 36.06 -17.94
CA SER A 246 14.53 34.84 -18.44
C SER A 246 14.52 33.73 -17.36
N LEU A 247 14.00 32.57 -17.75
CA LEU A 247 14.16 31.27 -17.06
C LEU A 247 15.67 30.97 -16.99
N ARG A 248 16.23 30.92 -15.79
CA ARG A 248 17.59 30.42 -15.56
C ARG A 248 17.63 28.92 -15.75
N ARG A 249 18.38 28.47 -16.73
CA ARG A 249 18.79 27.09 -16.97
C ARG A 249 19.58 26.56 -15.77
N TRP A 250 19.24 25.38 -15.30
CA TRP A 250 20.06 24.62 -14.38
C TRP A 250 21.17 23.90 -15.15
N PRO A 251 22.44 23.91 -14.64
CA PRO A 251 23.54 23.23 -15.31
C PRO A 251 23.46 21.74 -15.13
N THR A 252 23.32 20.99 -16.22
CA THR A 252 23.58 19.56 -16.31
C THR A 252 25.08 19.32 -16.27
N ARG A 253 25.59 18.71 -15.19
CA ARG A 253 26.90 18.08 -15.15
C ARG A 253 26.81 16.67 -15.65
N SER A 254 27.35 16.41 -16.82
CA SER A 254 27.64 15.05 -17.31
C SER A 254 28.95 14.57 -16.67
N PRO A 255 29.02 13.33 -16.16
CA PRO A 255 30.29 12.72 -15.81
C PRO A 255 30.93 12.11 -17.05
N THR A 256 32.12 12.54 -17.38
CA THR A 256 33.04 11.95 -18.36
C THR A 256 33.54 10.60 -17.91
N PRO A 257 33.63 9.58 -18.78
CA PRO A 257 34.25 8.30 -18.43
C PRO A 257 35.76 8.42 -18.47
N ARG A 258 36.41 8.03 -17.39
CA ARG A 258 37.88 7.85 -17.34
C ARG A 258 38.25 6.57 -18.09
N SER A 259 39.13 6.72 -19.05
CA SER A 259 39.85 5.67 -19.75
C SER A 259 40.73 4.86 -18.77
N ALA A 260 40.57 3.54 -18.75
CA ALA A 260 41.51 2.61 -18.15
C ALA A 260 42.25 1.89 -19.26
N SER A 261 43.57 2.05 -19.24
CA SER A 261 44.57 1.52 -20.13
C SER A 261 44.71 0.00 -20.03
N ARG A 262 45.01 -0.55 -21.18
CA ARG A 262 45.42 -1.94 -21.47
C ARG A 262 46.65 -2.36 -20.67
N HIS A 263 46.65 -3.57 -20.15
CA HIS A 263 47.83 -4.44 -20.14
C HIS A 263 47.38 -5.89 -20.36
N GLY A 264 48.07 -6.53 -21.27
CA GLY A 264 47.81 -7.83 -21.81
C GLY A 264 48.67 -8.92 -21.15
N SER A 265 48.32 -10.13 -21.44
CA SER A 265 49.13 -11.29 -21.92
C SER A 265 48.34 -12.58 -21.72
N ARG A 266 47.99 -13.23 -22.80
CA ARG A 266 48.54 -14.43 -23.45
C ARG A 266 48.43 -15.76 -22.68
N ARG A 267 47.87 -16.70 -23.44
CA ARG A 267 48.02 -18.19 -23.52
C ARG A 267 47.07 -18.99 -22.62
N SER A 268 46.47 -20.06 -22.99
CA SER A 268 46.34 -20.94 -24.16
C SER A 268 45.63 -22.22 -23.69
N SER A 269 44.76 -22.75 -24.57
CA SER A 269 44.49 -24.17 -24.87
C SER A 269 43.70 -25.05 -23.90
N THR A 270 42.71 -25.60 -24.36
CA THR A 270 42.27 -26.90 -24.90
C THR A 270 41.08 -27.53 -24.20
N ALA A 271 40.05 -27.74 -25.00
CA ALA A 271 39.23 -28.93 -25.21
C ALA A 271 38.49 -29.62 -24.03
N GLY A 272 37.19 -29.80 -24.21
CA GLY A 272 36.39 -30.81 -23.50
C GLY A 272 34.88 -30.52 -23.59
N ALA A 273 34.23 -31.01 -24.67
CA ALA A 273 32.79 -30.93 -24.85
C ALA A 273 32.05 -32.08 -24.16
N ALA A 274 30.91 -31.82 -23.51
CA ALA A 274 29.71 -32.67 -23.47
C ALA A 274 28.57 -31.98 -22.72
N PRO A 275 27.27 -32.36 -22.90
CA PRO A 275 26.19 -31.42 -23.08
C PRO A 275 25.38 -31.11 -21.82
N ALA A 276 24.88 -29.88 -21.80
CA ALA A 276 24.02 -29.32 -20.77
C ALA A 276 22.58 -29.89 -20.86
N ARG A 277 22.09 -30.39 -19.73
CA ARG A 277 20.64 -30.54 -19.48
C ARG A 277 20.10 -29.23 -18.97
N THR A 278 19.28 -28.57 -19.75
CA THR A 278 18.59 -27.33 -19.39
C THR A 278 17.37 -27.64 -18.53
N GLY A 279 17.50 -27.48 -17.22
CA GLY A 279 16.37 -27.33 -16.32
C GLY A 279 16.16 -25.86 -16.02
N ARG A 280 15.24 -25.20 -16.70
CA ARG A 280 14.82 -23.84 -16.37
C ARG A 280 14.01 -23.86 -15.08
N ARG A 281 14.59 -23.42 -13.98
CA ARG A 281 13.85 -23.11 -12.76
C ARG A 281 13.17 -21.75 -12.94
N SER A 282 11.87 -21.72 -12.64
CA SER A 282 11.09 -20.48 -12.57
C SER A 282 11.69 -19.55 -11.50
N PRO A 283 11.83 -18.24 -11.76
CA PRO A 283 12.35 -17.27 -10.78
C PRO A 283 11.45 -17.07 -9.55
N TRP A 284 10.31 -17.74 -9.49
CA TRP A 284 9.31 -17.55 -8.43
C TRP A 284 9.15 -18.74 -7.47
N SER A 285 9.91 -19.83 -7.64
CA SER A 285 9.88 -20.94 -6.68
C SER A 285 10.82 -20.67 -5.51
N ARG A 286 10.33 -20.08 -4.44
CA ARG A 286 10.96 -20.15 -3.13
C ARG A 286 10.58 -21.49 -2.50
N SER A 287 11.52 -22.42 -2.44
CA SER A 287 11.44 -23.59 -1.57
C SER A 287 11.58 -23.11 -0.13
N SER A 288 10.55 -23.30 0.68
CA SER A 288 10.67 -23.23 2.14
C SER A 288 11.42 -24.47 2.64
N PRO A 289 12.39 -24.33 3.52
CA PRO A 289 12.83 -25.46 4.34
C PRO A 289 11.79 -25.77 5.41
N MET A 290 11.76 -27.04 5.79
CA MET A 290 10.89 -27.62 6.81
C MET A 290 11.01 -26.91 8.17
#